data_1c91ef15a1212d1179a4e2572536dc23
#
_entry.id   1c91ef15a1212d1179a4e2572536dc23
#
_cell.length_a   1.000
_cell.length_b   1.000
_cell.length_c   1.000
_cell.angle_alpha   90.00
_cell.angle_beta   90.00
_cell.angle_gamma   90.00
#
_symmetry.space_group_name_H-M   'P 1'
#
loop_
_entity.id
_entity.type
_entity.pdbx_description
1 polymer ?
#
loop_
_entity_poly.entity_id
_entity_poly.type
_entity_poly.pdbx_seq_one_letter_code
_entity_poly.pdbx_strand_id
1 'polypeptide(L)'
;MTAAGQFERGTDGPRVILVGVDGSPTSLRAVAYAAGLARRQRSRLVAVYVRESPSMIGWVPEAQAIARDAAAQVGEELRRELQSAAEHLGIAVELRTAQGDPVTELSRIADELPADAVLVGASEQAGHRVIGSVAVRLVRVGRWPVTVVP
;
A
#
# COMPACT_ATOMS: atom_id res chain seq x y z
N MET A 1 -8.01 -34.38 9.33
CA MET A 1 -8.34 -33.04 8.84
C MET A 1 -7.07 -32.19 8.88
N THR A 2 -6.41 -32.12 7.77
CA THR A 2 -5.32 -31.16 7.61
C THR A 2 -5.90 -29.80 7.93
N ALA A 3 -5.22 -29.02 8.76
CA ALA A 3 -5.55 -27.64 9.02
C ALA A 3 -5.46 -26.90 7.67
N ALA A 4 -6.53 -27.04 6.88
CA ALA A 4 -6.71 -26.28 5.66
C ALA A 4 -6.76 -24.81 6.07
N GLY A 5 -5.67 -24.13 6.01
CA GLY A 5 -5.60 -22.72 6.31
C GLY A 5 -4.37 -22.24 7.07
N GLN A 6 -3.51 -23.13 7.51
CA GLN A 6 -2.17 -22.65 7.86
C GLN A 6 -1.41 -22.43 6.55
N PHE A 7 -1.54 -21.23 6.05
CA PHE A 7 -0.67 -20.75 5.00
C PHE A 7 0.76 -20.83 5.50
N GLU A 8 1.53 -21.72 4.93
CA GLU A 8 2.97 -21.73 5.13
C GLU A 8 3.56 -20.63 4.26
N ARG A 9 3.77 -19.47 4.87
CA ARG A 9 4.38 -18.34 4.17
C ARG A 9 5.70 -18.78 3.55
N GLY A 10 5.78 -18.58 2.24
CA GLY A 10 6.99 -18.86 1.48
C GLY A 10 7.05 -20.21 0.78
N THR A 11 6.10 -21.12 1.00
CA THR A 11 6.06 -22.39 0.26
C THR A 11 5.38 -22.27 -1.09
N ASP A 12 4.22 -21.60 -1.14
CA ASP A 12 3.42 -21.45 -2.36
C ASP A 12 3.49 -20.03 -2.96
N GLY A 13 4.28 -19.17 -2.35
CA GLY A 13 4.30 -17.75 -2.69
C GLY A 13 3.06 -16.99 -2.17
N PRO A 14 3.08 -15.66 -2.26
CA PRO A 14 1.98 -14.84 -1.77
C PRO A 14 0.74 -14.96 -2.66
N ARG A 15 -0.43 -15.11 -2.07
CA ARG A 15 -1.74 -15.08 -2.75
C ARG A 15 -2.32 -13.68 -2.79
N VAL A 16 -2.13 -12.92 -1.73
CA VAL A 16 -2.58 -11.53 -1.61
C VAL A 16 -1.37 -10.67 -1.26
N ILE A 17 -1.05 -9.76 -2.15
CA ILE A 17 0.00 -8.76 -1.95
C ILE A 17 -0.66 -7.42 -1.72
N LEU A 18 -0.28 -6.76 -0.64
CA LEU A 18 -0.72 -5.42 -0.32
C LEU A 18 0.43 -4.44 -0.54
N VAL A 19 0.17 -3.33 -1.20
CA VAL A 19 1.15 -2.26 -1.39
C VAL A 19 0.58 -0.94 -0.93
N GLY A 20 1.31 -0.26 -0.04
CA GLY A 20 0.98 1.10 0.37
C GLY A 20 1.43 2.09 -0.70
N VAL A 21 0.55 3.03 -1.05
CA VAL A 21 0.82 4.04 -2.06
C VAL A 21 0.40 5.41 -1.56
N ASP A 22 1.24 6.41 -1.77
CA ASP A 22 0.98 7.80 -1.38
C ASP A 22 1.21 8.81 -2.54
N GLY A 23 1.48 8.30 -3.74
CA GLY A 23 1.78 9.11 -4.91
C GLY A 23 3.25 9.53 -5.02
N SER A 24 4.08 9.24 -4.04
CA SER A 24 5.52 9.50 -4.13
C SER A 24 6.19 8.60 -5.17
N PRO A 25 7.32 9.05 -5.77
CA PRO A 25 8.05 8.22 -6.74
C PRO A 25 8.44 6.84 -6.20
N THR A 26 8.82 6.74 -4.93
CA THR A 26 9.17 5.47 -4.30
C THR A 26 7.96 4.57 -4.12
N SER A 27 6.80 5.12 -3.76
CA SER A 27 5.57 4.34 -3.64
C SER A 27 5.10 3.83 -5.01
N LEU A 28 5.26 4.61 -6.07
CA LEU A 28 4.94 4.18 -7.42
C LEU A 28 5.90 3.08 -7.90
N ARG A 29 7.18 3.16 -7.54
CA ARG A 29 8.12 2.04 -7.77
C ARG A 29 7.73 0.79 -6.99
N ALA A 30 7.26 0.96 -5.77
CA ALA A 30 6.75 -0.16 -4.98
C ALA A 30 5.53 -0.82 -5.63
N VAL A 31 4.62 -0.03 -6.19
CA VAL A 31 3.49 -0.55 -6.97
C VAL A 31 3.96 -1.32 -8.20
N ALA A 32 4.91 -0.78 -8.96
CA ALA A 32 5.44 -1.45 -10.13
C ALA A 32 6.11 -2.79 -9.77
N TYR A 33 6.89 -2.81 -8.70
CA TYR A 33 7.51 -4.02 -8.19
C TYR A 33 6.46 -5.05 -7.73
N ALA A 34 5.48 -4.61 -6.96
CA ALA A 34 4.38 -5.45 -6.49
C ALA A 34 3.56 -6.02 -7.65
N ALA A 35 3.32 -5.23 -8.69
CA ALA A 35 2.61 -5.68 -9.88
C ALA A 35 3.37 -6.78 -10.63
N GLY A 36 4.67 -6.63 -10.81
CA GLY A 36 5.52 -7.66 -11.40
C GLY A 36 5.54 -8.94 -10.57
N LEU A 37 5.61 -8.80 -9.25
CA LEU A 37 5.57 -9.93 -8.32
C LEU A 37 4.21 -10.64 -8.38
N ALA A 38 3.11 -9.88 -8.32
CA ALA A 38 1.75 -10.42 -8.41
C ALA A 38 1.51 -11.19 -9.72
N ARG A 39 2.00 -10.66 -10.83
CA ARG A 39 1.92 -11.34 -12.12
C ARG A 39 2.64 -12.68 -12.12
N ARG A 40 3.87 -12.73 -11.59
CA ARG A 40 4.67 -13.96 -11.54
C ARG A 40 4.08 -15.00 -10.61
N GLN A 41 3.56 -14.56 -9.48
CA GLN A 41 3.01 -15.43 -8.45
C GLN A 41 1.52 -15.72 -8.64
N ARG A 42 0.88 -15.10 -9.62
CA ARG A 42 -0.58 -15.14 -9.82
C ARG A 42 -1.34 -14.69 -8.57
N SER A 43 -0.81 -13.66 -7.93
CA SER A 43 -1.37 -13.07 -6.72
C SER A 43 -2.38 -11.98 -7.05
N ARG A 44 -3.31 -11.77 -6.13
CA ARG A 44 -4.14 -10.57 -6.11
C ARG A 44 -3.31 -9.41 -5.57
N LEU A 45 -3.34 -8.29 -6.24
CA LEU A 45 -2.68 -7.06 -5.79
C LEU A 45 -3.71 -6.07 -5.26
N VAL A 46 -3.50 -5.62 -4.05
CA VAL A 46 -4.31 -4.57 -3.42
C VAL A 46 -3.41 -3.38 -3.11
N ALA A 47 -3.67 -2.27 -3.78
CA ALA A 47 -3.03 -1.00 -3.49
C ALA A 47 -3.85 -0.25 -2.44
N VAL A 48 -3.21 0.29 -1.43
CA VAL A 48 -3.85 1.01 -0.34
C VAL A 48 -3.33 2.43 -0.29
N TYR A 49 -4.22 3.38 -0.49
CA TYR A 49 -3.95 4.79 -0.31
C TYR A 49 -4.53 5.26 1.02
N VAL A 50 -3.66 5.62 1.96
CA VAL A 50 -4.08 6.15 3.26
C VAL A 50 -3.90 7.65 3.27
N ARG A 51 -5.00 8.36 3.46
CA ARG A 51 -5.01 9.80 3.68
C ARG A 51 -4.77 10.07 5.15
N GLU A 52 -3.70 10.76 5.46
CA GLU A 52 -3.46 11.21 6.82
C GLU A 52 -4.50 12.26 7.22
N SER A 53 -5.01 12.13 8.44
CA SER A 53 -5.88 13.15 9.00
C SER A 53 -5.04 14.38 9.32
N PRO A 54 -5.35 15.57 8.77
CA PRO A 54 -4.59 16.77 9.06
C PRO A 54 -4.82 17.19 10.52
N SER A 55 -3.86 16.90 11.38
CA SER A 55 -3.97 17.17 12.81
C SER A 55 -4.02 18.66 13.18
N MET A 56 -3.56 19.54 12.29
CA MET A 56 -3.48 21.00 12.53
C MET A 56 -4.44 21.84 11.66
N ILE A 57 -4.96 21.28 10.58
CA ILE A 57 -5.86 21.96 9.64
C ILE A 57 -7.33 21.79 10.06
N GLY A 58 -7.60 20.98 11.09
CA GLY A 58 -8.94 20.57 11.51
C GLY A 58 -9.89 21.67 11.96
N TRP A 59 -9.38 22.88 12.16
CA TRP A 59 -10.15 24.02 12.67
C TRP A 59 -10.60 25.03 11.60
N VAL A 60 -10.08 24.93 10.38
CA VAL A 60 -10.40 25.84 9.28
C VAL A 60 -11.18 25.10 8.18
N PRO A 61 -12.49 25.34 8.04
CA PRO A 61 -13.34 24.61 7.09
C PRO A 61 -12.84 24.71 5.63
N GLU A 62 -12.37 25.87 5.21
CA GLU A 62 -11.83 26.07 3.87
C GLU A 62 -10.57 25.23 3.63
N ALA A 63 -9.68 25.16 4.60
CA ALA A 63 -8.47 24.34 4.51
C ALA A 63 -8.79 22.85 4.47
N GLN A 64 -9.81 22.42 5.21
CA GLN A 64 -10.32 21.04 5.15
C GLN A 64 -10.88 20.69 3.77
N ALA A 65 -11.65 21.59 3.16
CA ALA A 65 -12.21 21.38 1.84
C ALA A 65 -11.12 21.26 0.78
N ILE A 66 -10.11 22.14 0.81
CA ILE A 66 -8.96 22.10 -0.10
C ILE A 66 -8.17 20.79 0.08
N ALA A 67 -7.94 20.37 1.33
CA ALA A 67 -7.22 19.12 1.62
C ALA A 67 -7.99 17.89 1.13
N ARG A 68 -9.32 17.86 1.28
CA ARG A 68 -10.18 16.79 0.75
C ARG A 68 -10.14 16.71 -0.76
N ASP A 69 -10.23 17.85 -1.44
CA ASP A 69 -10.20 17.93 -2.89
C ASP A 69 -8.84 17.47 -3.43
N ALA A 70 -7.74 17.92 -2.83
CA ALA A 70 -6.40 17.49 -3.19
C ALA A 70 -6.22 15.98 -2.99
N ALA A 71 -6.70 15.42 -1.88
CA ALA A 71 -6.64 13.99 -1.61
C ALA A 71 -7.50 13.18 -2.59
N ALA A 72 -8.67 13.70 -2.97
CA ALA A 72 -9.53 13.07 -3.96
C ALA A 72 -8.89 13.06 -5.35
N GLN A 73 -8.18 14.11 -5.74
CA GLN A 73 -7.44 14.18 -6.99
C GLN A 73 -6.30 13.17 -7.04
N VAL A 74 -5.51 13.08 -5.98
CA VAL A 74 -4.44 12.06 -5.87
C VAL A 74 -5.02 10.65 -5.96
N GLY A 75 -6.10 10.37 -5.25
CA GLY A 75 -6.78 9.08 -5.32
C GLY A 75 -7.28 8.73 -6.71
N GLU A 76 -7.82 9.70 -7.46
CA GLU A 76 -8.29 9.48 -8.82
C GLU A 76 -7.15 9.27 -9.82
N GLU A 77 -6.06 10.01 -9.69
CA GLU A 77 -4.85 9.80 -10.48
C GLU A 77 -4.26 8.41 -10.24
N LEU A 78 -4.14 8.00 -8.99
CA LEU A 78 -3.67 6.67 -8.62
C LEU A 78 -4.57 5.57 -9.19
N ARG A 79 -5.88 5.76 -9.16
CA ARG A 79 -6.84 4.82 -9.75
C ARG A 79 -6.59 4.63 -11.23
N ARG A 80 -6.41 5.72 -11.98
CA ARG A 80 -6.15 5.66 -13.43
C ARG A 80 -4.83 4.98 -13.73
N GLU A 81 -3.77 5.31 -13.00
CA GLU A 81 -2.46 4.70 -13.19
C GLU A 81 -2.50 3.19 -12.88
N LEU A 82 -3.14 2.82 -11.79
CA LEU A 82 -3.29 1.41 -11.41
C LEU A 82 -4.14 0.64 -12.42
N GLN A 83 -5.23 1.22 -12.91
CA GLN A 83 -6.07 0.59 -13.91
C GLN A 83 -5.30 0.38 -15.22
N SER A 84 -4.58 1.40 -15.68
CA SER A 84 -3.74 1.30 -16.87
C SER A 84 -2.65 0.24 -16.73
N ALA A 85 -1.99 0.18 -15.57
CA ALA A 85 -0.98 -0.83 -15.30
C ALA A 85 -1.60 -2.25 -15.24
N ALA A 86 -2.77 -2.39 -14.64
CA ALA A 86 -3.48 -3.66 -14.56
C ALA A 86 -3.84 -4.18 -15.95
N GLU A 87 -4.37 -3.33 -16.81
CA GLU A 87 -4.70 -3.67 -18.21
C GLU A 87 -3.45 -4.07 -18.99
N HIS A 88 -2.38 -3.29 -18.86
CA HIS A 88 -1.12 -3.55 -19.56
C HIS A 88 -0.44 -4.86 -19.13
N LEU A 89 -0.49 -5.15 -17.84
CA LEU A 89 0.16 -6.34 -17.26
C LEU A 89 -0.77 -7.56 -17.22
N GLY A 90 -2.05 -7.39 -17.49
CA GLY A 90 -3.03 -8.48 -17.40
C GLY A 90 -3.22 -9.02 -15.98
N ILE A 91 -3.16 -8.14 -14.97
CA ILE A 91 -3.35 -8.48 -13.57
C ILE A 91 -4.58 -7.81 -12.98
N ALA A 92 -5.15 -8.41 -11.94
CA ALA A 92 -6.21 -7.78 -11.16
C ALA A 92 -5.59 -6.90 -10.06
N VAL A 93 -5.90 -5.61 -10.09
CA VAL A 93 -5.49 -4.64 -9.07
C VAL A 93 -6.73 -4.01 -8.46
N GLU A 94 -6.80 -4.01 -7.15
CA GLU A 94 -7.83 -3.31 -6.39
C GLU A 94 -7.21 -2.11 -5.68
N LEU A 95 -7.83 -0.95 -5.77
CA LEU A 95 -7.45 0.22 -4.97
C LEU A 95 -8.40 0.35 -3.78
N ARG A 96 -7.82 0.36 -2.60
CA ARG A 96 -8.51 0.72 -1.36
C ARG A 96 -8.02 2.06 -0.85
N THR A 97 -8.95 2.86 -0.38
CA THR A 97 -8.65 4.13 0.28
C THR A 97 -9.07 4.08 1.73
N ALA A 98 -8.24 4.64 2.60
CA ALA A 98 -8.52 4.75 4.02
C ALA A 98 -8.07 6.13 4.54
N GLN A 99 -8.48 6.48 5.73
CA GLN A 99 -8.08 7.72 6.39
C GLN A 99 -7.61 7.42 7.80
N GLY A 100 -6.47 7.96 8.18
CA GLY A 100 -5.93 7.78 9.51
C GLY A 100 -4.41 7.61 9.50
N ASP A 101 -3.89 6.91 10.50
CA ASP A 101 -2.48 6.57 10.57
C ASP A 101 -2.14 5.46 9.55
N PRO A 102 -1.14 5.67 8.69
CA PRO A 102 -0.81 4.71 7.63
C PRO A 102 -0.56 3.30 8.13
N VAL A 103 0.19 3.13 9.20
CA VAL A 103 0.51 1.79 9.73
C VAL A 103 -0.73 1.09 10.29
N THR A 104 -1.56 1.84 11.01
CA THR A 104 -2.81 1.32 11.54
C THR A 104 -3.74 0.85 10.44
N GLU A 105 -3.94 1.67 9.42
CA GLU A 105 -4.84 1.35 8.32
C GLU A 105 -4.31 0.25 7.41
N LEU A 106 -3.03 0.27 7.08
CA LEU A 106 -2.39 -0.82 6.33
C LEU A 106 -2.49 -2.15 7.09
N SER A 107 -2.24 -2.13 8.39
CA SER A 107 -2.36 -3.33 9.24
C SER A 107 -3.79 -3.86 9.28
N ARG A 108 -4.75 -2.97 9.44
CA ARG A 108 -6.18 -3.33 9.46
C ARG A 108 -6.60 -4.00 8.15
N ILE A 109 -6.25 -3.39 7.03
CA ILE A 109 -6.60 -3.92 5.70
C ILE A 109 -5.84 -5.21 5.41
N ALA A 110 -4.58 -5.31 5.81
CA ALA A 110 -3.79 -6.52 5.64
C ALA A 110 -4.36 -7.71 6.44
N ASP A 111 -4.90 -7.46 7.62
CA ASP A 111 -5.59 -8.49 8.42
C ASP A 111 -6.95 -8.86 7.82
N GLU A 112 -7.71 -7.86 7.36
CA GLU A 112 -9.02 -8.06 6.74
C GLU A 112 -8.96 -8.89 5.45
N LEU A 113 -7.93 -8.69 4.66
CA LEU A 113 -7.72 -9.36 3.37
C LEU A 113 -6.83 -10.61 3.43
N PRO A 114 -6.52 -11.14 4.56
CA PRO A 114 -5.37 -11.99 4.92
C PRO A 114 -4.19 -11.85 3.95
N ALA A 115 -3.56 -10.68 3.98
CA ALA A 115 -2.42 -10.40 3.12
C ALA A 115 -1.21 -11.28 3.49
N ASP A 116 -0.51 -11.73 2.47
CA ASP A 116 0.68 -12.58 2.62
C ASP A 116 1.98 -11.78 2.61
N ALA A 117 1.93 -10.58 2.07
CA ALA A 117 3.07 -9.67 2.00
C ALA A 117 2.58 -8.22 1.96
N VAL A 118 3.35 -7.33 2.55
CA VAL A 118 3.12 -5.88 2.53
C VAL A 118 4.35 -5.20 1.92
N LEU A 119 4.14 -4.40 0.90
CA LEU A 119 5.19 -3.65 0.23
C LEU A 119 4.97 -2.16 0.43
N VAL A 120 6.04 -1.43 0.64
CA VAL A 120 6.03 0.03 0.75
C VAL A 120 7.26 0.62 0.07
N GLY A 121 7.15 1.86 -0.39
CA GLY A 121 8.30 2.60 -0.89
C GLY A 121 9.20 3.08 0.25
N ALA A 122 10.49 3.25 -0.04
CA ALA A 122 11.40 3.91 0.86
C ALA A 122 11.00 5.40 1.02
N SER A 123 11.33 5.99 2.14
CA SER A 123 11.16 7.43 2.33
C SER A 123 12.31 8.19 1.67
N GLU A 124 11.98 9.27 0.98
CA GLU A 124 12.94 10.21 0.43
C GLU A 124 12.92 11.48 1.30
N GLN A 125 13.80 11.55 2.28
CA GLN A 125 14.00 12.76 3.06
C GLN A 125 15.37 13.33 2.79
N ALA A 126 15.45 14.65 2.54
CA ALA A 126 16.71 15.40 2.34
C ALA A 126 17.67 14.82 1.29
N GLY A 127 17.12 14.26 0.19
CA GLY A 127 17.92 13.68 -0.91
C GLY A 127 18.56 12.33 -0.59
N HIS A 128 18.33 11.77 0.58
CA HIS A 128 18.78 10.45 0.97
C HIS A 128 17.61 9.46 1.02
N ARG A 129 17.82 8.28 0.47
CA ARG A 129 16.87 7.18 0.60
C ARG A 129 17.01 6.57 1.99
N VAL A 130 15.98 6.69 2.78
CA VAL A 130 15.94 6.16 4.14
C VAL A 130 14.76 5.21 4.26
N ILE A 131 14.92 4.16 5.06
CA ILE A 131 13.79 3.33 5.45
C ILE A 131 12.83 4.23 6.23
N GLY A 132 11.63 4.46 5.69
CA GLY A 132 10.65 5.35 6.30
C GLY A 132 10.07 4.78 7.59
N SER A 133 9.49 5.67 8.40
CA SER A 133 8.84 5.30 9.67
C SER A 133 7.72 4.26 9.49
N VAL A 134 6.98 4.33 8.40
CA VAL A 134 5.92 3.36 8.08
C VAL A 134 6.50 1.96 7.93
N ALA A 135 7.58 1.80 7.16
CA ALA A 135 8.23 0.52 6.96
C ALA A 135 8.77 -0.07 8.28
N VAL A 136 9.46 0.74 9.07
CA VAL A 136 9.99 0.32 10.37
C VAL A 136 8.88 -0.14 11.31
N ARG A 137 7.80 0.62 11.38
CA ARG A 137 6.66 0.29 12.23
C ARG A 137 5.95 -0.98 11.77
N LEU A 138 5.77 -1.18 10.46
CA LEU A 138 5.18 -2.41 9.91
C LEU A 138 6.03 -3.65 10.23
N VAL A 139 7.36 -3.55 10.11
CA VAL A 139 8.28 -4.62 10.49
C VAL A 139 8.14 -4.94 11.99
N ARG A 140 8.00 -3.93 12.84
CA ARG A 140 7.80 -4.12 14.28
C ARG A 140 6.47 -4.78 14.64
N VAL A 141 5.42 -4.56 13.85
CA VAL A 141 4.15 -5.30 14.01
C VAL A 141 4.36 -6.81 13.87
N GLY A 142 5.27 -7.22 12.98
CA GLY A 142 5.75 -8.61 12.91
C GLY A 142 4.74 -9.63 12.40
N ARG A 143 3.73 -9.21 11.64
CA ARG A 143 2.68 -10.12 11.14
C ARG A 143 2.88 -10.55 9.69
N TRP A 144 3.52 -9.73 8.89
CA TRP A 144 3.71 -9.98 7.45
C TRP A 144 5.16 -9.80 7.06
N PRO A 145 5.62 -10.50 6.02
CA PRO A 145 6.82 -10.09 5.31
C PRO A 145 6.63 -8.66 4.80
N VAL A 146 7.58 -7.78 5.07
CA VAL A 146 7.56 -6.39 4.63
C VAL A 146 8.70 -6.16 3.67
N THR A 147 8.38 -5.68 2.47
CA THR A 147 9.37 -5.32 1.46
C THR A 147 9.41 -3.82 1.31
N VAL A 148 10.59 -3.25 1.43
CA VAL A 148 10.85 -1.82 1.21
C VAL A 148 11.49 -1.64 -0.15
N VAL A 149 10.82 -0.90 -1.04
CA VAL A 149 11.30 -0.66 -2.40
C VAL A 149 11.98 0.70 -2.47
N PRO A 150 13.27 0.77 -2.86
CA PRO A 150 14.02 2.02 -2.95
C PRO A 150 13.57 2.91 -4.09
#